data_586abf97a805293f488b26490e0a75e3
#
_entry.id   586abf97a805293f488b26490e0a75e3
#
_cell.length_a   1.000
_cell.length_b   1.000
_cell.length_c   1.000
_cell.angle_alpha   90.00
_cell.angle_beta   90.00
_cell.angle_gamma   90.00
#
_symmetry.space_group_name_H-M   'P 1'
#
loop_
_entity.id
_entity.type
_entity.pdbx_description
1 polymer ?
#
loop_
_entity_poly.entity_id
_entity_poly.type
_entity_poly.pdbx_seq_one_letter_code
_entity_poly.pdbx_strand_id
1 'polypeptide(L)'
;MFIMFIMFIRQSAGVALLLASLPISAFAQTTKVFIDQDTSGPGGTDSISIAMLLKAPNVEVVGIGVVAGDAWLDQALYHTLKIAEVCGKPGVPIAAGASEPLLQNGESMKMRHALWGPKPGDGWYGNWGDRVAPPGTIPPAPGGPPGIKPVAKHAAELLIEMARKYPGELVVYTAGPMTNVALAVKLAPDIVSKIKKVYSMGGSIFVNEKFNFWWDAEAAAIHMRADWNEKELTPIDVCHKTRMRRELVDAIAKAETPLARYIKEAYAEDDEERFTFMWDELAAAAIIDPGIITRTEELYVDVDWSFGPNYGKTVWWRAEQGGPWWAKKTWRVQTDIDVERFEKLYLELMTRP
;
A
#
# COMPACT_ATOMS: atom_id res chain seq x y z
N MET A 1 15.88 -94.33 19.32
CA MET A 1 17.00 -93.41 19.58
C MET A 1 16.50 -92.05 19.31
N PHE A 2 15.97 -91.38 20.37
CA PHE A 2 15.35 -90.04 20.29
C PHE A 2 16.36 -89.02 20.69
N ILE A 3 16.58 -88.02 19.82
CA ILE A 3 17.40 -86.82 20.12
C ILE A 3 16.43 -85.67 20.30
N MET A 4 16.44 -85.15 21.53
CA MET A 4 15.62 -84.00 21.92
C MET A 4 16.38 -82.72 21.66
N PHE A 5 15.82 -81.82 20.81
CA PHE A 5 16.35 -80.51 20.57
C PHE A 5 15.68 -79.49 21.48
N ILE A 6 16.51 -78.85 22.31
CA ILE A 6 16.07 -77.76 23.20
C ILE A 6 16.20 -76.42 22.41
N MET A 7 15.09 -75.74 22.19
CA MET A 7 15.05 -74.41 21.60
C MET A 7 15.24 -73.37 22.71
N PHE A 8 16.30 -72.59 22.64
CA PHE A 8 16.48 -71.37 23.46
C PHE A 8 15.75 -70.19 22.80
N ILE A 9 14.72 -69.67 23.48
CA ILE A 9 14.06 -68.43 23.12
C ILE A 9 14.85 -67.31 23.75
N ARG A 10 15.51 -66.44 22.88
CA ARG A 10 16.06 -65.15 23.27
C ARG A 10 14.96 -64.13 23.23
N GLN A 11 14.56 -63.58 24.36
CA GLN A 11 13.79 -62.33 24.46
C GLN A 11 14.71 -61.17 24.14
N SER A 12 14.48 -60.48 23.00
CA SER A 12 15.04 -59.18 22.70
C SER A 12 14.10 -58.11 23.20
N ALA A 13 14.52 -57.37 24.24
CA ALA A 13 13.85 -56.15 24.70
C ALA A 13 14.01 -55.03 23.64
N GLY A 14 12.94 -54.76 22.93
CA GLY A 14 12.89 -53.60 22.01
C GLY A 14 12.76 -52.31 22.80
N VAL A 15 13.79 -51.48 22.79
CA VAL A 15 13.70 -50.10 23.27
C VAL A 15 12.98 -49.28 22.19
N ALA A 16 11.73 -48.95 22.45
CA ALA A 16 10.97 -48.02 21.62
C ALA A 16 11.48 -46.59 21.89
N LEU A 17 12.25 -46.02 20.96
CA LEU A 17 12.60 -44.61 20.97
C LEU A 17 11.35 -43.80 20.59
N LEU A 18 10.67 -43.21 21.58
CA LEU A 18 9.65 -42.17 21.35
C LEU A 18 10.36 -40.92 20.87
N LEU A 19 10.42 -40.71 19.55
CA LEU A 19 10.74 -39.39 18.96
C LEU A 19 9.53 -38.46 19.22
N ALA A 20 9.64 -37.68 20.30
CA ALA A 20 8.73 -36.54 20.51
C ALA A 20 8.95 -35.55 19.37
N SER A 21 8.06 -35.54 18.39
CA SER A 21 7.98 -34.47 17.40
C SER A 21 7.54 -33.20 18.12
N LEU A 22 8.50 -32.34 18.48
CA LEU A 22 8.22 -30.98 18.87
C LEU A 22 7.52 -30.31 17.67
N PRO A 23 6.37 -29.64 17.86
CA PRO A 23 5.78 -28.86 16.80
C PRO A 23 6.79 -27.75 16.47
N ILE A 24 7.39 -27.80 15.31
CA ILE A 24 8.07 -26.65 14.72
C ILE A 24 6.95 -25.66 14.50
N SER A 25 6.73 -24.71 15.42
CA SER A 25 5.98 -23.51 15.16
C SER A 25 6.67 -22.85 13.97
N ALA A 26 6.10 -23.04 12.78
CA ALA A 26 6.49 -22.24 11.63
C ALA A 26 6.19 -20.80 12.03
N PHE A 27 7.20 -20.05 12.47
CA PHE A 27 7.11 -18.61 12.57
C PHE A 27 6.74 -18.14 11.17
N ALA A 28 5.50 -17.68 10.99
CA ALA A 28 5.07 -17.09 9.74
C ALA A 28 6.10 -16.01 9.40
N GLN A 29 6.77 -16.17 8.25
CA GLN A 29 7.83 -15.27 7.84
C GLN A 29 7.24 -13.86 7.72
N THR A 30 7.75 -12.91 8.50
CA THR A 30 7.31 -11.53 8.50
C THR A 30 7.58 -10.91 7.13
N THR A 31 6.57 -10.33 6.50
CA THR A 31 6.68 -9.67 5.19
C THR A 31 7.34 -8.31 5.35
N LYS A 32 8.48 -8.11 4.70
CA LYS A 32 9.17 -6.80 4.67
C LYS A 32 8.49 -5.89 3.66
N VAL A 33 7.99 -4.74 4.11
CA VAL A 33 7.24 -3.79 3.30
C VAL A 33 7.94 -2.44 3.27
N PHE A 34 8.14 -1.91 2.08
CA PHE A 34 8.41 -0.50 1.83
C PHE A 34 7.10 0.17 1.42
N ILE A 35 6.76 1.27 2.07
CA ILE A 35 5.55 2.06 1.79
C ILE A 35 5.95 3.27 0.95
N ASP A 36 5.18 3.61 -0.09
CA ASP A 36 5.27 4.88 -0.83
C ASP A 36 3.88 5.51 -0.88
N GLN A 37 3.73 6.69 -0.23
CA GLN A 37 2.42 7.27 0.08
C GLN A 37 2.43 8.81 0.05
N ASP A 38 1.28 9.42 -0.31
CA ASP A 38 1.08 10.87 -0.43
C ASP A 38 0.19 11.45 0.68
N THR A 39 0.39 10.99 1.88
CA THR A 39 -0.41 11.13 3.09
C THR A 39 -1.07 12.49 3.27
N SER A 40 -2.35 12.59 3.00
CA SER A 40 -3.17 13.69 3.52
C SER A 40 -3.55 13.41 4.98
N GLY A 41 -3.85 14.44 5.75
CA GLY A 41 -4.17 14.25 7.17
C GLY A 41 -4.77 15.49 7.84
N PRO A 42 -5.16 15.35 9.11
CA PRO A 42 -5.10 14.13 9.94
C PRO A 42 -6.21 13.13 9.60
N GLY A 43 -5.93 11.84 9.80
CA GLY A 43 -6.86 10.76 9.39
C GLY A 43 -6.83 10.52 7.87
N GLY A 44 -7.92 10.00 7.31
CA GLY A 44 -7.99 9.68 5.89
C GLY A 44 -7.34 8.34 5.52
N THR A 45 -7.63 7.90 4.31
CA THR A 45 -7.23 6.59 3.77
C THR A 45 -5.70 6.37 3.80
N ASP A 46 -4.93 7.41 3.45
CA ASP A 46 -3.48 7.36 3.37
C ASP A 46 -2.82 7.08 4.73
N SER A 47 -3.13 7.92 5.73
CA SER A 47 -2.58 7.78 7.08
C SER A 47 -2.96 6.44 7.71
N ILE A 48 -4.20 6.01 7.52
CA ILE A 48 -4.73 4.80 8.14
C ILE A 48 -4.16 3.54 7.48
N SER A 49 -3.92 3.54 6.18
CA SER A 49 -3.24 2.42 5.49
C SER A 49 -1.82 2.20 6.02
N ILE A 50 -1.07 3.29 6.28
CA ILE A 50 0.23 3.24 6.94
C ILE A 50 0.10 2.64 8.34
N ALA A 51 -0.89 3.09 9.12
CA ALA A 51 -1.13 2.56 10.46
C ALA A 51 -1.44 1.06 10.43
N MET A 52 -2.26 0.58 9.48
CA MET A 52 -2.55 -0.85 9.31
C MET A 52 -1.27 -1.67 9.11
N LEU A 53 -0.39 -1.25 8.22
CA LEU A 53 0.87 -1.95 7.96
C LEU A 53 1.82 -1.90 9.17
N LEU A 54 1.89 -0.77 9.89
CA LEU A 54 2.71 -0.61 11.10
C LEU A 54 2.21 -1.43 12.29
N LYS A 55 0.91 -1.68 12.38
CA LYS A 55 0.26 -2.45 13.47
C LYS A 55 0.11 -3.95 13.16
N ALA A 56 0.28 -4.37 11.90
CA ALA A 56 0.14 -5.75 11.49
C ALA A 56 1.27 -6.63 12.04
N PRO A 57 0.96 -7.75 12.73
CA PRO A 57 1.97 -8.59 13.39
C PRO A 57 2.85 -9.39 12.43
N ASN A 58 2.38 -9.59 11.20
CA ASN A 58 3.06 -10.33 10.15
C ASN A 58 3.74 -9.42 9.11
N VAL A 59 3.85 -8.11 9.40
CA VAL A 59 4.49 -7.11 8.54
C VAL A 59 5.61 -6.42 9.30
N GLU A 60 6.74 -6.25 8.63
CA GLU A 60 7.85 -5.39 9.04
C GLU A 60 7.98 -4.25 8.03
N VAL A 61 7.57 -3.04 8.43
CA VAL A 61 7.79 -1.85 7.60
C VAL A 61 9.26 -1.45 7.70
N VAL A 62 10.00 -1.59 6.60
CA VAL A 62 11.44 -1.34 6.53
C VAL A 62 11.81 0.06 6.05
N GLY A 63 10.84 0.82 5.54
CA GLY A 63 10.99 2.20 5.13
C GLY A 63 9.69 2.78 4.61
N ILE A 64 9.57 4.10 4.68
CA ILE A 64 8.43 4.86 4.13
C ILE A 64 8.98 5.98 3.27
N GLY A 65 8.59 5.99 1.99
CA GLY A 65 8.76 7.11 1.07
C GLY A 65 7.51 7.97 1.07
N VAL A 66 7.70 9.27 1.04
CA VAL A 66 6.60 10.24 0.96
C VAL A 66 6.67 10.97 -0.37
N VAL A 67 5.56 11.06 -1.06
CA VAL A 67 5.39 11.78 -2.32
C VAL A 67 4.32 12.86 -2.16
N ALA A 68 4.36 13.92 -2.95
CA ALA A 68 3.22 14.82 -3.05
C ALA A 68 2.13 14.21 -3.94
N GLY A 69 0.90 14.56 -3.67
CA GLY A 69 -0.28 14.05 -4.37
C GLY A 69 -1.55 14.55 -3.72
N ASP A 70 -2.14 13.79 -2.85
CA ASP A 70 -3.30 14.19 -2.04
C ASP A 70 -2.98 15.39 -1.13
N ALA A 71 -1.72 15.55 -0.75
CA ALA A 71 -1.23 16.70 -0.01
C ALA A 71 0.09 17.23 -0.61
N TRP A 72 0.50 18.45 -0.24
CA TRP A 72 1.85 18.94 -0.50
C TRP A 72 2.87 18.10 0.26
N LEU A 73 4.09 17.98 -0.26
CA LEU A 73 5.11 17.10 0.31
C LEU A 73 5.40 17.38 1.79
N ASP A 74 5.42 18.65 2.21
CA ASP A 74 5.64 19.06 3.60
C ASP A 74 4.49 18.62 4.52
N GLN A 75 3.25 18.73 4.07
CA GLN A 75 2.05 18.25 4.75
C GLN A 75 2.06 16.72 4.84
N ALA A 76 2.29 16.04 3.72
CA ALA A 76 2.34 14.58 3.66
C ALA A 76 3.45 14.01 4.57
N LEU A 77 4.62 14.64 4.57
CA LEU A 77 5.73 14.24 5.44
C LEU A 77 5.38 14.42 6.92
N TYR A 78 4.78 15.54 7.27
CA TYR A 78 4.35 15.81 8.65
C TYR A 78 3.37 14.75 9.16
N HIS A 79 2.34 14.43 8.38
CA HIS A 79 1.33 13.44 8.79
C HIS A 79 1.88 12.02 8.78
N THR A 80 2.77 11.68 7.85
CA THR A 80 3.46 10.37 7.84
C THR A 80 4.36 10.18 9.07
N LEU A 81 5.13 11.20 9.45
CA LEU A 81 5.93 11.16 10.67
C LEU A 81 5.02 11.02 11.90
N LYS A 82 3.92 11.76 11.93
CA LYS A 82 2.99 11.72 13.06
C LYS A 82 2.33 10.34 13.21
N ILE A 83 1.85 9.74 12.15
CA ILE A 83 1.20 8.42 12.24
C ILE A 83 2.19 7.32 12.65
N ALA A 84 3.44 7.38 12.19
CA ALA A 84 4.48 6.44 12.62
C ALA A 84 4.77 6.56 14.13
N GLU A 85 4.82 7.80 14.65
CA GLU A 85 4.98 8.07 16.08
C GLU A 85 3.79 7.53 16.89
N VAL A 86 2.57 7.82 16.45
CA VAL A 86 1.31 7.37 17.09
C VAL A 86 1.22 5.84 17.12
N CYS A 87 1.70 5.17 16.07
CA CYS A 87 1.76 3.70 16.01
C CYS A 87 2.87 3.09 16.86
N GLY A 88 3.69 3.90 17.56
CA GLY A 88 4.83 3.42 18.35
C GLY A 88 5.98 2.90 17.53
N LYS A 89 6.17 3.40 16.31
CA LYS A 89 7.21 2.99 15.36
C LYS A 89 8.18 4.13 14.97
N PRO A 90 8.74 4.90 15.93
CA PRO A 90 9.58 6.06 15.63
C PRO A 90 10.91 5.71 14.96
N GLY A 91 11.30 4.44 14.95
CA GLY A 91 12.56 3.97 14.36
C GLY A 91 12.46 3.59 12.88
N VAL A 92 11.27 3.59 12.28
CA VAL A 92 11.12 3.31 10.84
C VAL A 92 11.70 4.50 10.05
N PRO A 93 12.64 4.27 9.10
CA PRO A 93 13.17 5.35 8.29
C PRO A 93 12.10 5.91 7.36
N ILE A 94 11.86 7.21 7.43
CA ILE A 94 10.89 7.95 6.62
C ILE A 94 11.66 8.99 5.82
N ALA A 95 11.47 9.00 4.49
CA ALA A 95 12.18 9.90 3.59
C ALA A 95 11.21 10.76 2.78
N ALA A 96 11.49 12.05 2.69
CA ALA A 96 10.84 12.93 1.73
C ALA A 96 11.24 12.54 0.30
N GLY A 97 10.30 12.57 -0.62
CA GLY A 97 10.51 12.24 -2.03
C GLY A 97 10.13 13.38 -2.97
N ALA A 98 9.47 13.05 -4.07
CA ALA A 98 9.09 14.00 -5.09
C ALA A 98 8.00 14.95 -4.59
N SER A 99 8.23 16.24 -4.77
CA SER A 99 7.27 17.32 -4.50
C SER A 99 6.40 17.67 -5.71
N GLU A 100 6.78 17.20 -6.88
CA GLU A 100 6.14 17.45 -8.16
C GLU A 100 6.12 16.18 -9.01
N PRO A 101 5.17 16.03 -9.96
CA PRO A 101 5.20 14.98 -10.97
C PRO A 101 6.42 15.08 -11.88
N LEU A 102 6.69 14.02 -12.67
CA LEU A 102 7.79 14.03 -13.64
C LEU A 102 7.64 15.10 -14.72
N LEU A 103 6.44 15.32 -15.23
CA LEU A 103 6.18 16.30 -16.30
C LEU A 103 4.98 17.20 -16.03
N GLN A 104 3.90 16.67 -15.49
CA GLN A 104 2.70 17.46 -15.20
C GLN A 104 2.97 18.46 -14.08
N ASN A 105 2.24 19.56 -14.10
CA ASN A 105 2.17 20.56 -13.05
C ASN A 105 0.80 21.25 -13.05
N GLY A 106 0.54 22.13 -12.08
CA GLY A 106 -0.73 22.84 -11.98
C GLY A 106 -1.11 23.64 -13.22
N GLU A 107 -0.14 24.21 -13.94
CA GLU A 107 -0.40 24.98 -15.17
C GLU A 107 -0.81 24.06 -16.34
N SER A 108 -0.11 22.94 -16.54
CA SER A 108 -0.49 21.97 -17.57
C SER A 108 -1.84 21.31 -17.27
N MET A 109 -2.18 21.13 -15.99
CA MET A 109 -3.50 20.69 -15.56
C MET A 109 -4.59 21.72 -15.95
N LYS A 110 -4.38 23.01 -15.64
CA LYS A 110 -5.30 24.08 -16.03
C LYS A 110 -5.45 24.19 -17.55
N MET A 111 -4.35 24.01 -18.31
CA MET A 111 -4.39 23.99 -19.78
C MET A 111 -5.25 22.83 -20.30
N ARG A 112 -5.11 21.61 -19.75
CA ARG A 112 -5.98 20.49 -20.13
C ARG A 112 -7.45 20.78 -19.82
N HIS A 113 -7.75 21.39 -18.68
CA HIS A 113 -9.13 21.79 -18.35
C HIS A 113 -9.69 22.80 -19.34
N ALA A 114 -8.91 23.77 -19.76
CA ALA A 114 -9.32 24.76 -20.74
C ALA A 114 -9.61 24.13 -22.11
N LEU A 115 -8.84 23.11 -22.50
CA LEU A 115 -8.97 22.46 -23.82
C LEU A 115 -10.07 21.39 -23.86
N TRP A 116 -10.23 20.62 -22.79
CA TRP A 116 -11.07 19.39 -22.78
C TRP A 116 -12.07 19.31 -21.62
N GLY A 117 -12.17 20.35 -20.81
CA GLY A 117 -13.01 20.35 -19.61
C GLY A 117 -12.32 19.74 -18.39
N PRO A 118 -13.00 19.73 -17.23
CA PRO A 118 -12.46 19.20 -15.98
C PRO A 118 -12.17 17.71 -16.07
N LYS A 119 -11.26 17.24 -15.19
CA LYS A 119 -10.96 15.82 -15.04
C LYS A 119 -12.25 15.04 -14.77
N PRO A 120 -12.54 13.97 -15.54
CA PRO A 120 -13.65 13.08 -15.22
C PRO A 120 -13.46 12.38 -13.86
N GLY A 121 -14.56 12.12 -13.16
CA GLY A 121 -14.58 11.46 -11.87
C GLY A 121 -15.08 12.38 -10.74
N ASP A 122 -14.58 12.18 -9.56
CA ASP A 122 -14.99 12.82 -8.31
C ASP A 122 -14.63 14.32 -8.15
N GLY A 123 -13.89 14.88 -9.10
CA GLY A 123 -13.38 16.26 -9.01
C GLY A 123 -12.26 16.44 -7.98
N TRP A 124 -11.62 15.38 -7.52
CA TRP A 124 -10.47 15.46 -6.64
C TRP A 124 -9.19 15.82 -7.43
N TYR A 125 -8.51 16.86 -7.01
CA TYR A 125 -7.29 17.38 -7.65
C TYR A 125 -6.06 17.35 -6.73
N GLY A 126 -6.20 16.69 -5.54
CA GLY A 126 -5.15 16.64 -4.55
C GLY A 126 -4.65 18.01 -4.13
N ASN A 127 -3.35 18.16 -4.00
CA ASN A 127 -2.67 19.38 -3.60
C ASN A 127 -2.90 20.59 -4.54
N TRP A 128 -3.39 20.37 -5.76
CA TRP A 128 -3.78 21.46 -6.68
C TRP A 128 -5.24 21.88 -6.56
N GLY A 129 -6.02 21.21 -5.72
CA GLY A 129 -7.43 21.51 -5.49
C GLY A 129 -7.68 22.45 -4.33
N ASP A 130 -8.84 23.09 -4.32
CA ASP A 130 -9.22 24.07 -3.30
C ASP A 130 -9.55 23.43 -1.92
N ARG A 131 -9.67 22.10 -1.87
CA ARG A 131 -9.97 21.34 -0.64
C ARG A 131 -8.72 21.02 0.19
N VAL A 132 -7.53 21.23 -0.34
CA VAL A 132 -6.26 21.03 0.36
C VAL A 132 -5.72 22.38 0.82
N ALA A 133 -5.20 22.42 2.05
CA ALA A 133 -4.58 23.64 2.58
C ALA A 133 -3.43 24.09 1.66
N PRO A 134 -3.24 25.41 1.49
CA PRO A 134 -2.21 25.92 0.58
C PRO A 134 -0.79 25.48 1.01
N PRO A 135 0.18 25.48 0.07
CA PRO A 135 1.56 25.08 0.37
C PRO A 135 2.14 25.91 1.52
N GLY A 136 2.88 25.27 2.39
CA GLY A 136 3.45 25.88 3.60
C GLY A 136 2.47 26.00 4.79
N THR A 137 1.20 25.61 4.60
CA THR A 137 0.21 25.54 5.68
C THR A 137 -0.06 24.08 6.04
N ILE A 138 0.40 23.64 7.18
CA ILE A 138 0.23 22.25 7.63
C ILE A 138 -0.98 22.14 8.54
N PRO A 139 -2.03 21.36 8.18
CA PRO A 139 -3.15 21.09 9.08
C PRO A 139 -2.65 20.45 10.38
N PRO A 140 -3.14 20.89 11.57
CA PRO A 140 -2.66 20.33 12.83
C PRO A 140 -3.07 18.87 12.98
N ALA A 141 -2.16 18.04 13.50
CA ALA A 141 -2.46 16.66 13.85
C ALA A 141 -2.92 16.52 15.30
N PRO A 142 -3.79 15.56 15.62
CA PRO A 142 -4.12 15.19 17.00
C PRO A 142 -2.85 14.92 17.81
N GLY A 143 -2.80 15.47 19.03
CA GLY A 143 -1.63 15.37 19.90
C GLY A 143 -0.41 16.20 19.45
N GLY A 144 -0.59 17.18 18.56
CA GLY A 144 0.43 18.14 18.13
C GLY A 144 1.46 17.62 17.12
N PRO A 145 2.54 18.35 16.85
CA PRO A 145 3.52 18.02 15.83
C PRO A 145 4.27 16.72 16.13
N PRO A 146 4.82 16.03 15.09
CA PRO A 146 5.66 14.87 15.29
C PRO A 146 6.99 15.24 15.98
N GLY A 147 7.44 14.39 16.92
CA GLY A 147 8.75 14.52 17.57
C GLY A 147 9.90 13.89 16.78
N ILE A 148 9.58 12.99 15.84
CA ILE A 148 10.57 12.32 14.99
C ILE A 148 10.86 13.13 13.72
N LYS A 149 11.99 12.82 13.07
CA LYS A 149 12.46 13.55 11.86
C LYS A 149 12.67 12.58 10.70
N PRO A 150 12.52 13.05 9.45
CA PRO A 150 12.85 12.25 8.29
C PRO A 150 14.35 11.98 8.20
N VAL A 151 14.72 10.91 7.49
CA VAL A 151 16.12 10.65 7.13
C VAL A 151 16.56 11.60 6.02
N ALA A 152 17.86 11.96 6.01
CA ALA A 152 18.44 12.86 5.02
C ALA A 152 18.74 12.14 3.69
N LYS A 153 17.70 11.55 3.08
CA LYS A 153 17.74 10.86 1.78
C LYS A 153 16.46 11.16 1.03
N HIS A 154 16.51 11.09 -0.30
CA HIS A 154 15.29 11.08 -1.11
C HIS A 154 14.57 9.74 -1.01
N ALA A 155 13.23 9.72 -1.08
CA ALA A 155 12.45 8.48 -0.97
C ALA A 155 12.85 7.41 -2.01
N ALA A 156 13.16 7.82 -3.23
CA ALA A 156 13.66 6.89 -4.26
C ALA A 156 15.01 6.24 -3.88
N GLU A 157 15.91 6.99 -3.25
CA GLU A 157 17.20 6.46 -2.76
C GLU A 157 16.98 5.46 -1.62
N LEU A 158 16.05 5.77 -0.70
CA LEU A 158 15.70 4.85 0.38
C LEU A 158 15.08 3.56 -0.17
N LEU A 159 14.20 3.64 -1.17
CA LEU A 159 13.65 2.45 -1.84
C LEU A 159 14.75 1.60 -2.49
N ILE A 160 15.69 2.23 -3.21
CA ILE A 160 16.82 1.53 -3.83
C ILE A 160 17.66 0.81 -2.78
N GLU A 161 17.94 1.48 -1.66
CA GLU A 161 18.69 0.87 -0.54
C GLU A 161 17.97 -0.34 0.03
N MET A 162 16.66 -0.22 0.31
CA MET A 162 15.86 -1.32 0.87
C MET A 162 15.73 -2.49 -0.10
N ALA A 163 15.56 -2.23 -1.40
CA ALA A 163 15.51 -3.28 -2.41
C ALA A 163 16.84 -4.06 -2.53
N ARG A 164 17.97 -3.38 -2.37
CA ARG A 164 19.31 -4.01 -2.35
C ARG A 164 19.62 -4.72 -1.04
N LYS A 165 19.08 -4.24 0.08
CA LYS A 165 19.24 -4.84 1.41
C LYS A 165 18.42 -6.11 1.59
N TYR A 166 17.25 -6.20 0.96
CA TYR A 166 16.30 -7.31 1.09
C TYR A 166 15.94 -7.92 -0.28
N PRO A 167 16.92 -8.39 -1.07
CA PRO A 167 16.66 -8.89 -2.42
C PRO A 167 15.81 -10.16 -2.38
N GLY A 168 14.72 -10.17 -3.17
CA GLY A 168 13.75 -11.27 -3.23
C GLY A 168 12.80 -11.37 -2.03
N GLU A 169 12.92 -10.46 -1.05
CA GLU A 169 12.06 -10.43 0.14
C GLU A 169 11.17 -9.19 0.19
N LEU A 170 11.65 -8.05 -0.36
CA LEU A 170 10.97 -6.77 -0.26
C LEU A 170 9.66 -6.77 -1.05
N VAL A 171 8.58 -6.39 -0.38
CA VAL A 171 7.31 -5.99 -0.96
C VAL A 171 7.26 -4.47 -0.99
N VAL A 172 6.88 -3.90 -2.13
CA VAL A 172 6.63 -2.45 -2.25
C VAL A 172 5.13 -2.23 -2.30
N TYR A 173 4.65 -1.41 -1.39
CA TYR A 173 3.30 -0.89 -1.37
C TYR A 173 3.33 0.55 -1.84
N THR A 174 2.65 0.88 -2.93
CA THR A 174 2.50 2.24 -3.45
C THR A 174 1.03 2.58 -3.57
N ALA A 175 0.60 3.60 -2.84
CA ALA A 175 -0.79 4.04 -2.78
C ALA A 175 -0.96 5.55 -3.02
N GLY A 176 0.12 6.26 -3.28
CA GLY A 176 0.14 7.60 -3.88
C GLY A 176 0.55 7.58 -5.35
N PRO A 177 0.81 8.74 -5.96
CA PRO A 177 1.44 8.85 -7.26
C PRO A 177 2.78 8.14 -7.30
N MET A 178 3.08 7.43 -8.40
CA MET A 178 4.22 6.52 -8.48
C MET A 178 5.57 7.20 -8.76
N THR A 179 5.68 8.51 -8.54
CA THR A 179 6.85 9.33 -8.91
C THR A 179 8.14 8.84 -8.26
N ASN A 180 8.12 8.55 -6.95
CA ASN A 180 9.30 8.02 -6.25
C ASN A 180 9.73 6.67 -6.78
N VAL A 181 8.77 5.76 -7.02
CA VAL A 181 9.03 4.42 -7.56
C VAL A 181 9.58 4.51 -8.98
N ALA A 182 9.01 5.37 -9.83
CA ALA A 182 9.49 5.60 -11.18
C ALA A 182 10.93 6.15 -11.19
N LEU A 183 11.24 7.12 -10.34
CA LEU A 183 12.61 7.63 -10.15
C LEU A 183 13.55 6.53 -9.71
N ALA A 184 13.17 5.71 -8.73
CA ALA A 184 13.99 4.59 -8.25
C ALA A 184 14.30 3.58 -9.37
N VAL A 185 13.29 3.22 -10.18
CA VAL A 185 13.45 2.31 -11.34
C VAL A 185 14.38 2.90 -12.39
N LYS A 186 14.30 4.21 -12.65
CA LYS A 186 15.16 4.87 -13.64
C LYS A 186 16.59 5.07 -13.15
N LEU A 187 16.78 5.36 -11.88
CA LEU A 187 18.10 5.53 -11.28
C LEU A 187 18.83 4.19 -11.06
N ALA A 188 18.08 3.14 -10.74
CA ALA A 188 18.63 1.82 -10.43
C ALA A 188 17.74 0.69 -11.01
N PRO A 189 17.79 0.43 -12.34
CA PRO A 189 16.94 -0.58 -12.96
C PRO A 189 17.12 -2.00 -12.41
N ASP A 190 18.23 -2.28 -11.75
CA ASP A 190 18.54 -3.56 -11.11
C ASP A 190 17.61 -3.91 -9.95
N ILE A 191 16.92 -2.91 -9.34
CA ILE A 191 16.01 -3.16 -8.22
C ILE A 191 14.74 -3.90 -8.65
N VAL A 192 14.32 -3.76 -9.91
CA VAL A 192 13.10 -4.38 -10.42
C VAL A 192 13.10 -5.89 -10.19
N SER A 193 14.23 -6.56 -10.49
CA SER A 193 14.38 -8.00 -10.27
C SER A 193 14.63 -8.38 -8.81
N LYS A 194 15.00 -7.42 -7.95
CA LYS A 194 15.24 -7.64 -6.52
C LYS A 194 13.98 -7.51 -5.67
N ILE A 195 13.00 -6.73 -6.11
CA ILE A 195 11.72 -6.58 -5.41
C ILE A 195 10.89 -7.85 -5.63
N LYS A 196 10.42 -8.46 -4.54
CA LYS A 196 9.61 -9.68 -4.57
C LYS A 196 8.26 -9.43 -5.24
N LYS A 197 7.57 -8.39 -4.79
CA LYS A 197 6.23 -8.06 -5.27
C LYS A 197 5.94 -6.57 -5.11
N VAL A 198 5.14 -6.03 -6.01
CA VAL A 198 4.55 -4.70 -5.85
C VAL A 198 3.03 -4.81 -5.69
N TYR A 199 2.50 -4.07 -4.72
CA TYR A 199 1.08 -3.82 -4.53
C TYR A 199 0.82 -2.35 -4.81
N SER A 200 -0.04 -2.05 -5.77
CA SER A 200 -0.33 -0.69 -6.18
C SER A 200 -1.80 -0.37 -6.02
N MET A 201 -2.10 0.75 -5.37
CA MET A 201 -3.45 1.31 -5.35
C MET A 201 -3.53 2.40 -6.41
N GLY A 202 -4.52 2.32 -7.30
CA GLY A 202 -4.75 3.36 -8.30
C GLY A 202 -5.34 2.87 -9.60
N GLY A 203 -5.68 3.81 -10.44
CA GLY A 203 -6.35 3.52 -11.71
C GLY A 203 -7.74 2.93 -11.54
N SER A 204 -8.37 2.62 -12.66
CA SER A 204 -9.71 2.01 -12.68
C SER A 204 -9.91 1.20 -13.93
N ILE A 205 -10.74 0.18 -13.85
CA ILE A 205 -11.07 -0.70 -14.98
C ILE A 205 -12.43 -0.32 -15.60
N PHE A 206 -13.42 -0.02 -14.76
CA PHE A 206 -14.80 0.22 -15.20
C PHE A 206 -15.32 1.63 -14.85
N VAL A 207 -14.83 2.24 -13.75
CA VAL A 207 -15.16 3.62 -13.39
C VAL A 207 -14.17 4.59 -14.02
N ASN A 208 -14.45 5.89 -13.96
CA ASN A 208 -13.57 6.89 -14.57
C ASN A 208 -12.86 7.76 -13.53
N GLU A 209 -12.44 7.15 -12.44
CA GLU A 209 -11.64 7.75 -11.39
C GLU A 209 -10.18 7.27 -11.53
N LYS A 210 -9.19 8.14 -11.23
CA LYS A 210 -7.83 7.80 -11.60
C LYS A 210 -6.76 8.68 -10.94
N PHE A 211 -7.00 9.20 -9.71
CA PHE A 211 -6.17 10.24 -9.13
C PHE A 211 -4.66 9.91 -9.13
N ASN A 212 -4.22 8.83 -8.52
CA ASN A 212 -2.80 8.47 -8.43
C ASN A 212 -2.12 8.35 -9.81
N PHE A 213 -2.84 7.77 -10.80
CA PHE A 213 -2.33 7.67 -12.18
C PHE A 213 -2.42 8.99 -12.93
N TRP A 214 -3.43 9.80 -12.65
CA TRP A 214 -3.62 11.08 -13.31
C TRP A 214 -2.66 12.16 -12.78
N TRP A 215 -2.32 12.12 -11.50
CA TRP A 215 -1.43 13.13 -10.93
C TRP A 215 -0.02 13.05 -11.54
N ASP A 216 0.50 11.84 -11.84
CA ASP A 216 1.74 11.61 -12.58
C ASP A 216 1.59 10.40 -13.52
N ALA A 217 1.03 10.63 -14.69
CA ALA A 217 0.76 9.55 -15.64
C ALA A 217 2.04 8.98 -16.26
N GLU A 218 3.09 9.76 -16.37
CA GLU A 218 4.40 9.33 -16.84
C GLU A 218 5.05 8.36 -15.83
N ALA A 219 5.00 8.69 -14.54
CA ALA A 219 5.50 7.81 -13.49
C ALA A 219 4.67 6.53 -13.39
N ALA A 220 3.35 6.66 -13.48
CA ALA A 220 2.45 5.50 -13.49
C ALA A 220 2.76 4.56 -14.66
N ALA A 221 2.97 5.10 -15.88
CA ALA A 221 3.36 4.30 -17.04
C ALA A 221 4.71 3.61 -16.86
N ILE A 222 5.72 4.29 -16.27
CA ILE A 222 7.02 3.69 -15.96
C ILE A 222 6.84 2.52 -14.99
N HIS A 223 6.06 2.71 -13.94
CA HIS A 223 5.80 1.69 -12.92
C HIS A 223 5.03 0.49 -13.49
N MET A 224 3.93 0.73 -14.24
CA MET A 224 3.10 -0.33 -14.82
C MET A 224 3.86 -1.19 -15.83
N ARG A 225 4.79 -0.59 -16.59
CA ARG A 225 5.61 -1.26 -17.61
C ARG A 225 6.84 -1.97 -17.05
N ALA A 226 7.24 -1.71 -15.81
CA ALA A 226 8.38 -2.38 -15.19
C ALA A 226 8.13 -3.90 -15.07
N ASP A 227 9.18 -4.70 -15.31
CA ASP A 227 9.11 -6.18 -15.30
C ASP A 227 9.22 -6.76 -13.90
N TRP A 228 8.34 -6.30 -12.98
CA TRP A 228 8.30 -6.78 -11.61
C TRP A 228 8.15 -8.30 -11.53
N ASN A 229 8.71 -8.93 -10.51
CA ASN A 229 8.57 -10.38 -10.30
C ASN A 229 7.11 -10.78 -10.10
N GLU A 230 6.45 -10.13 -9.15
CA GLU A 230 5.00 -10.24 -8.92
C GLU A 230 4.40 -8.83 -8.83
N LYS A 231 3.19 -8.66 -9.35
CA LYS A 231 2.52 -7.37 -9.37
C LYS A 231 1.01 -7.51 -9.20
N GLU A 232 0.47 -6.73 -8.25
CA GLU A 232 -0.94 -6.74 -7.91
C GLU A 232 -1.48 -5.31 -7.87
N LEU A 233 -2.67 -5.12 -8.44
CA LEU A 233 -3.35 -3.83 -8.53
C LEU A 233 -4.66 -3.87 -7.76
N THR A 234 -4.84 -2.91 -6.87
CA THR A 234 -6.10 -2.57 -6.21
C THR A 234 -6.70 -1.36 -6.94
N PRO A 235 -7.56 -1.55 -7.94
CA PRO A 235 -8.17 -0.44 -8.66
C PRO A 235 -9.28 0.21 -7.83
N ILE A 236 -9.62 1.45 -8.13
CA ILE A 236 -10.68 2.20 -7.47
C ILE A 236 -12.01 1.45 -7.48
N ASP A 237 -12.29 0.69 -8.55
CA ASP A 237 -13.51 -0.11 -8.71
C ASP A 237 -13.79 -1.05 -7.53
N VAL A 238 -12.78 -1.74 -7.03
CA VAL A 238 -12.93 -2.67 -5.92
C VAL A 238 -13.01 -1.94 -4.58
N CYS A 239 -12.37 -0.80 -4.46
CA CYS A 239 -12.37 0.01 -3.24
C CYS A 239 -13.77 0.59 -2.93
N HIS A 240 -14.62 0.79 -3.94
CA HIS A 240 -15.99 1.23 -3.76
C HIS A 240 -16.88 0.24 -2.98
N LYS A 241 -16.37 -0.95 -2.68
CA LYS A 241 -17.04 -1.92 -1.79
C LYS A 241 -16.78 -1.66 -0.31
N THR A 242 -15.83 -0.80 0.02
CA THR A 242 -15.48 -0.43 1.39
C THR A 242 -15.76 1.04 1.63
N ARG A 243 -16.23 1.38 2.82
CA ARG A 243 -16.46 2.77 3.19
C ARG A 243 -16.19 3.00 4.67
N MET A 244 -15.44 4.05 4.98
CA MET A 244 -15.36 4.57 6.33
C MET A 244 -16.72 5.11 6.75
N ARG A 245 -17.12 4.82 7.98
CA ARG A 245 -18.40 5.25 8.54
C ARG A 245 -18.30 5.47 10.05
N ARG A 246 -19.22 6.24 10.59
CA ARG A 246 -19.22 6.63 12.01
C ARG A 246 -19.16 5.43 12.94
N GLU A 247 -19.87 4.35 12.63
CA GLU A 247 -19.89 3.14 13.46
C GLU A 247 -18.49 2.49 13.61
N LEU A 248 -17.64 2.54 12.58
CA LEU A 248 -16.26 2.05 12.67
C LEU A 248 -15.43 2.96 13.57
N VAL A 249 -15.55 4.28 13.43
CA VAL A 249 -14.86 5.25 14.29
C VAL A 249 -15.28 5.08 15.74
N ASP A 250 -16.58 4.93 16.01
CA ASP A 250 -17.12 4.73 17.36
C ASP A 250 -16.68 3.40 17.96
N ALA A 251 -16.55 2.36 17.15
CA ALA A 251 -16.02 1.08 17.59
C ALA A 251 -14.53 1.18 17.97
N ILE A 252 -13.72 1.88 17.16
CA ILE A 252 -12.30 2.12 17.43
C ILE A 252 -12.13 2.99 18.66
N ALA A 253 -12.96 4.04 18.83
CA ALA A 253 -12.88 4.98 19.93
C ALA A 253 -13.10 4.36 21.33
N LYS A 254 -13.65 3.12 21.39
CA LYS A 254 -13.76 2.36 22.66
C LYS A 254 -12.42 1.81 23.13
N ALA A 255 -11.44 1.69 22.26
CA ALA A 255 -10.09 1.31 22.65
C ALA A 255 -9.32 2.55 23.14
N GLU A 256 -8.63 2.44 24.26
CA GLU A 256 -7.86 3.54 24.84
C GLU A 256 -6.41 3.59 24.38
N THR A 257 -6.16 3.14 23.13
CA THR A 257 -4.81 3.15 22.55
C THR A 257 -4.46 4.54 22.00
N PRO A 258 -3.16 4.88 21.83
CA PRO A 258 -2.77 6.14 21.19
C PRO A 258 -3.36 6.29 19.78
N LEU A 259 -3.39 5.21 18.99
CA LEU A 259 -3.95 5.20 17.64
C LEU A 259 -5.47 5.41 17.65
N ALA A 260 -6.18 4.74 18.56
CA ALA A 260 -7.64 4.91 18.68
C ALA A 260 -8.02 6.35 19.07
N ARG A 261 -7.26 6.97 19.98
CA ARG A 261 -7.45 8.39 20.33
C ARG A 261 -7.17 9.31 19.15
N TYR A 262 -6.09 9.06 18.41
CA TYR A 262 -5.77 9.81 17.19
C TYR A 262 -6.90 9.74 16.16
N ILE A 263 -7.42 8.54 15.88
CA ILE A 263 -8.54 8.35 14.94
C ILE A 263 -9.80 9.07 15.45
N LYS A 264 -10.15 8.91 16.72
CA LYS A 264 -11.30 9.59 17.32
C LYS A 264 -11.23 11.11 17.15
N GLU A 265 -10.07 11.72 17.40
CA GLU A 265 -9.88 13.16 17.27
C GLU A 265 -9.86 13.60 15.79
N ALA A 266 -9.24 12.81 14.89
CA ALA A 266 -9.19 13.10 13.47
C ALA A 266 -10.56 13.07 12.78
N TYR A 267 -11.50 12.26 13.31
CA TYR A 267 -12.87 12.12 12.82
C TYR A 267 -13.92 12.70 13.79
N ALA A 268 -13.51 13.65 14.66
CA ALA A 268 -14.41 14.23 15.65
C ALA A 268 -15.52 15.09 15.05
N GLU A 269 -15.24 15.76 13.95
CA GLU A 269 -16.23 16.55 13.21
C GLU A 269 -17.09 15.65 12.34
N ASP A 270 -18.41 15.90 12.29
CA ASP A 270 -19.35 15.23 11.39
C ASP A 270 -19.23 15.84 9.98
N ASP A 271 -18.07 15.70 9.40
CA ASP A 271 -17.81 16.07 8.01
C ASP A 271 -18.01 14.82 7.13
N GLU A 272 -19.10 14.80 6.37
CA GLU A 272 -19.42 13.70 5.45
C GLU A 272 -18.31 13.46 4.41
N GLU A 273 -17.52 14.49 4.07
CA GLU A 273 -16.39 14.37 3.14
C GLU A 273 -15.26 13.49 3.71
N ARG A 274 -15.17 13.33 5.03
CA ARG A 274 -14.20 12.44 5.68
C ARG A 274 -14.61 10.97 5.67
N PHE A 275 -15.89 10.68 5.46
CA PHE A 275 -16.42 9.31 5.40
C PHE A 275 -16.42 8.79 3.96
N THR A 276 -15.23 8.67 3.39
CA THR A 276 -14.98 8.25 2.01
C THR A 276 -14.83 6.74 1.89
N PHE A 277 -14.55 6.27 0.69
CA PHE A 277 -14.12 4.89 0.47
C PHE A 277 -12.76 4.63 1.12
N MET A 278 -12.51 3.38 1.48
CA MET A 278 -11.26 2.95 2.13
C MET A 278 -10.32 2.40 1.06
N TRP A 279 -9.81 3.31 0.22
CA TRP A 279 -9.02 2.94 -0.97
C TRP A 279 -7.71 2.25 -0.58
N ASP A 280 -6.91 2.89 0.22
CA ASP A 280 -5.57 2.45 0.55
C ASP A 280 -5.56 1.41 1.66
N GLU A 281 -6.52 1.49 2.58
CA GLU A 281 -6.70 0.47 3.61
C GLU A 281 -6.97 -0.90 2.98
N LEU A 282 -7.75 -0.95 1.88
CA LEU A 282 -8.00 -2.21 1.17
C LEU A 282 -6.72 -2.76 0.54
N ALA A 283 -5.93 -1.92 -0.10
CA ALA A 283 -4.65 -2.32 -0.69
C ALA A 283 -3.64 -2.79 0.38
N ALA A 284 -3.59 -2.11 1.54
CA ALA A 284 -2.80 -2.53 2.69
C ALA A 284 -3.30 -3.87 3.27
N ALA A 285 -4.62 -4.05 3.38
CA ALA A 285 -5.24 -5.28 3.86
C ALA A 285 -4.90 -6.48 2.98
N ALA A 286 -4.81 -6.30 1.66
CA ALA A 286 -4.42 -7.37 0.72
C ALA A 286 -2.99 -7.88 0.96
N ILE A 287 -2.10 -7.05 1.51
CA ILE A 287 -0.74 -7.45 1.92
C ILE A 287 -0.78 -8.22 3.23
N ILE A 288 -1.58 -7.75 4.19
CA ILE A 288 -1.66 -8.31 5.55
C ILE A 288 -2.40 -9.64 5.55
N ASP A 289 -3.51 -9.71 4.85
CA ASP A 289 -4.37 -10.89 4.72
C ASP A 289 -4.86 -11.04 3.26
N PRO A 290 -4.10 -11.72 2.40
CA PRO A 290 -4.47 -11.91 0.99
C PRO A 290 -5.82 -12.63 0.79
N GLY A 291 -6.34 -13.33 1.81
CA GLY A 291 -7.64 -14.00 1.77
C GLY A 291 -8.85 -13.06 1.75
N ILE A 292 -8.63 -11.75 1.97
CA ILE A 292 -9.65 -10.71 1.78
C ILE A 292 -10.04 -10.58 0.32
N ILE A 293 -9.08 -10.79 -0.60
CA ILE A 293 -9.33 -10.71 -2.04
C ILE A 293 -9.95 -12.02 -2.52
N THR A 294 -11.21 -12.01 -2.87
CA THR A 294 -11.98 -13.21 -3.28
C THR A 294 -11.93 -13.47 -4.78
N ARG A 295 -11.67 -12.42 -5.60
CA ARG A 295 -11.53 -12.56 -7.04
C ARG A 295 -10.51 -11.59 -7.63
N THR A 296 -9.75 -12.08 -8.60
CA THR A 296 -8.79 -11.31 -9.38
C THR A 296 -8.90 -11.64 -10.86
N GLU A 297 -8.46 -10.71 -11.71
CA GLU A 297 -8.31 -10.94 -13.15
C GLU A 297 -6.86 -10.68 -13.56
N GLU A 298 -6.35 -11.47 -14.50
CA GLU A 298 -5.02 -11.28 -15.09
C GLU A 298 -5.15 -10.35 -16.30
N LEU A 299 -4.68 -9.11 -16.15
CA LEU A 299 -4.75 -8.08 -17.17
C LEU A 299 -3.36 -7.53 -17.48
N TYR A 300 -3.09 -7.24 -18.74
CA TYR A 300 -2.04 -6.28 -19.07
C TYR A 300 -2.57 -4.88 -18.79
N VAL A 301 -1.83 -4.09 -18.04
CA VAL A 301 -2.26 -2.75 -17.61
C VAL A 301 -1.20 -1.73 -18.00
N ASP A 302 -1.64 -0.61 -18.54
CA ASP A 302 -0.86 0.57 -18.87
C ASP A 302 -1.63 1.84 -18.52
N VAL A 303 -1.00 2.98 -18.71
CA VAL A 303 -1.58 4.31 -18.47
C VAL A 303 -1.42 5.17 -19.70
N ASP A 304 -2.47 5.87 -20.10
CA ASP A 304 -2.38 6.90 -21.14
C ASP A 304 -1.72 8.17 -20.57
N TRP A 305 -0.48 8.36 -20.94
CA TRP A 305 0.34 9.52 -20.55
C TRP A 305 0.49 10.59 -21.65
N SER A 306 -0.28 10.45 -22.74
CA SER A 306 -0.32 11.46 -23.79
C SER A 306 -1.02 12.73 -23.30
N PHE A 307 -0.52 13.90 -23.74
CA PHE A 307 -1.18 15.17 -23.43
C PHE A 307 -2.52 15.28 -24.18
N GLY A 308 -3.59 14.82 -23.52
CA GLY A 308 -4.93 14.73 -24.10
C GLY A 308 -6.02 14.54 -23.05
N PRO A 309 -7.27 14.35 -23.49
CA PRO A 309 -8.43 14.20 -22.58
C PRO A 309 -8.38 12.90 -21.76
N ASN A 310 -7.61 11.92 -22.20
CA ASN A 310 -7.46 10.63 -21.52
C ASN A 310 -6.23 10.55 -20.59
N TYR A 311 -5.49 11.63 -20.40
CA TYR A 311 -4.30 11.65 -19.56
C TYR A 311 -4.56 11.00 -18.18
N GLY A 312 -3.73 10.03 -17.80
CA GLY A 312 -3.86 9.25 -16.60
C GLY A 312 -4.91 8.13 -16.65
N LYS A 313 -5.58 7.93 -17.81
CA LYS A 313 -6.55 6.85 -17.95
C LYS A 313 -5.85 5.50 -17.96
N THR A 314 -6.40 4.54 -17.21
CA THR A 314 -5.97 3.14 -17.26
C THR A 314 -6.34 2.53 -18.61
N VAL A 315 -5.38 1.88 -19.24
CA VAL A 315 -5.57 1.11 -20.47
C VAL A 315 -5.23 -0.34 -20.15
N TRP A 316 -6.10 -1.28 -20.56
CA TRP A 316 -5.91 -2.67 -20.19
C TRP A 316 -6.34 -3.65 -21.30
N TRP A 317 -5.75 -4.82 -21.27
CA TRP A 317 -6.06 -5.94 -22.18
C TRP A 317 -6.16 -7.22 -21.37
N ARG A 318 -7.10 -8.07 -21.72
CA ARG A 318 -7.23 -9.39 -21.11
C ARG A 318 -6.06 -10.28 -21.51
N ALA A 319 -5.62 -11.14 -20.60
CA ALA A 319 -4.49 -12.02 -20.85
C ALA A 319 -4.64 -12.87 -22.12
N GLU A 320 -5.85 -13.41 -22.36
CA GLU A 320 -6.18 -14.23 -23.54
C GLU A 320 -6.19 -13.46 -24.86
N GLN A 321 -6.33 -12.14 -24.82
CA GLN A 321 -6.26 -11.28 -26.02
C GLN A 321 -4.81 -10.96 -26.42
N GLY A 322 -3.85 -11.27 -25.55
CA GLY A 322 -2.48 -10.82 -25.67
C GLY A 322 -2.30 -9.35 -25.29
N GLY A 323 -1.14 -9.02 -24.77
CA GLY A 323 -0.77 -7.66 -24.38
C GLY A 323 -0.01 -6.92 -25.48
N PRO A 324 0.24 -5.62 -25.28
CA PRO A 324 1.14 -4.88 -26.14
C PRO A 324 2.56 -5.47 -26.12
N TRP A 325 3.30 -5.30 -27.21
CA TRP A 325 4.61 -5.94 -27.42
C TRP A 325 5.65 -5.71 -26.31
N TRP A 326 5.52 -4.63 -25.55
CA TRP A 326 6.42 -4.28 -24.47
C TRP A 326 6.00 -4.89 -23.11
N ALA A 327 4.76 -5.37 -22.96
CA ALA A 327 4.24 -5.94 -21.71
C ALA A 327 4.63 -7.42 -21.60
N LYS A 328 5.52 -7.74 -20.66
CA LYS A 328 6.01 -9.11 -20.48
C LYS A 328 5.13 -9.96 -19.57
N LYS A 329 4.47 -9.33 -18.60
CA LYS A 329 3.66 -10.01 -17.57
C LYS A 329 2.37 -9.25 -17.33
N THR A 330 1.33 -9.97 -16.97
CA THR A 330 0.06 -9.41 -16.51
C THR A 330 0.19 -8.83 -15.10
N TRP A 331 -0.75 -7.97 -14.74
CA TRP A 331 -1.07 -7.56 -13.38
C TRP A 331 -2.20 -8.44 -12.85
N ARG A 332 -2.08 -8.88 -11.62
CA ARG A 332 -3.18 -9.46 -10.88
C ARG A 332 -4.06 -8.34 -10.36
N VAL A 333 -5.19 -8.10 -11.02
CA VAL A 333 -6.11 -6.99 -10.74
C VAL A 333 -7.22 -7.49 -9.83
N GLN A 334 -7.38 -6.87 -8.68
CA GLN A 334 -8.42 -7.22 -7.72
C GLN A 334 -9.80 -6.77 -8.22
N THR A 335 -10.79 -7.65 -8.16
CA THR A 335 -12.14 -7.38 -8.67
C THR A 335 -13.25 -7.67 -7.66
N ASP A 336 -12.96 -8.45 -6.60
CA ASP A 336 -13.91 -8.73 -5.54
C ASP A 336 -13.24 -9.01 -4.20
N ILE A 337 -13.96 -8.75 -3.10
CA ILE A 337 -13.45 -8.86 -1.73
C ILE A 337 -14.48 -9.45 -0.76
N ASP A 338 -14.00 -9.97 0.35
CA ASP A 338 -14.75 -10.27 1.56
C ASP A 338 -14.77 -9.02 2.47
N VAL A 339 -15.84 -8.25 2.41
CA VAL A 339 -15.98 -6.99 3.16
C VAL A 339 -15.99 -7.23 4.67
N GLU A 340 -16.65 -8.29 5.15
CA GLU A 340 -16.74 -8.59 6.59
C GLU A 340 -15.35 -8.94 7.15
N ARG A 341 -14.58 -9.74 6.43
CA ARG A 341 -13.21 -10.08 6.79
C ARG A 341 -12.30 -8.86 6.78
N PHE A 342 -12.45 -7.96 5.79
CA PHE A 342 -11.73 -6.69 5.73
C PHE A 342 -12.04 -5.82 6.94
N GLU A 343 -13.31 -5.57 7.26
CA GLU A 343 -13.71 -4.74 8.40
C GLU A 343 -13.25 -5.31 9.74
N LYS A 344 -13.30 -6.63 9.88
CA LYS A 344 -12.80 -7.31 11.08
C LYS A 344 -11.29 -7.08 11.25
N LEU A 345 -10.51 -7.27 10.19
CA LEU A 345 -9.06 -7.01 10.21
C LEU A 345 -8.78 -5.53 10.53
N TYR A 346 -9.50 -4.62 9.88
CA TYR A 346 -9.38 -3.19 10.10
C TYR A 346 -9.58 -2.82 11.57
N LEU A 347 -10.70 -3.24 12.16
CA LEU A 347 -11.00 -2.98 13.58
C LEU A 347 -9.96 -3.60 14.52
N GLU A 348 -9.52 -4.83 14.26
CA GLU A 348 -8.47 -5.48 15.05
C GLU A 348 -7.18 -4.65 15.06
N LEU A 349 -6.73 -4.19 13.91
CA LEU A 349 -5.48 -3.43 13.81
C LEU A 349 -5.59 -2.03 14.41
N MET A 350 -6.71 -1.32 14.21
CA MET A 350 -6.92 0.04 14.69
C MET A 350 -7.15 0.11 16.22
N THR A 351 -7.57 -0.99 16.84
CA THR A 351 -7.75 -1.07 18.29
C THR A 351 -6.56 -1.72 19.03
N ARG A 352 -5.59 -2.22 18.28
CA ARG A 352 -4.43 -2.93 18.84
C ARG A 352 -3.52 -1.99 19.64
N PRO A 353 -3.07 -2.40 20.85
CA PRO A 353 -2.15 -1.63 21.71
C PRO A 353 -0.83 -1.28 21.05
#